data_92e87e5148594035549a397bfd678bc8
#
_entry.id   92e87e5148594035549a397bfd678bc8
#
_cell.length_a   1.000
_cell.length_b   1.000
_cell.length_c   1.000
_cell.angle_alpha   90.00
_cell.angle_beta   90.00
_cell.angle_gamma   90.00
#
_symmetry.space_group_name_H-M   'P 1'
#
loop_
_entity.id
_entity.type
_entity.pdbx_description
1 polymer ?
#
loop_
_entity_poly.entity_id
_entity_poly.type
_entity_poly.pdbx_seq_one_letter_code
_entity_poly.pdbx_strand_id
1 'polypeptide(L)'
;MELKHRDRIVQIKIVYYGPAVGGKTTNLQQLHTAAQERHRGELISVSSAQDRTILFDLLPLKGVGFHGFEIRFQIVAVPGQARYASTRRLVVRGADAVVFVANSATDRLQENVASLREMNDYLVANNLDPATIPLVFQHNKQDLPEVLSSEELQKTLAFREAPSFPAVAVRGEGVLETLGAVLEQTMDNLMARYPSLSLGSGETVESWTWQMLHNVFGKGSIATEAPPLTRMPPPQPESTPDGV
;
A
#
# COMPACT_ATOMS: atom_id res chain seq x y z
N MET A 1 5.16 -2.81 -12.95
CA MET A 1 6.45 -3.48 -12.67
C MET A 1 7.31 -3.44 -13.90
N GLU A 2 8.54 -2.99 -13.72
CA GLU A 2 9.50 -2.88 -14.83
C GLU A 2 10.72 -3.76 -14.52
N LEU A 3 10.98 -4.75 -15.39
CA LEU A 3 12.13 -5.63 -15.31
C LEU A 3 13.24 -5.08 -16.23
N LYS A 4 14.29 -4.50 -15.66
CA LYS A 4 15.44 -3.97 -16.39
C LYS A 4 16.53 -5.05 -16.47
N HIS A 5 16.43 -5.92 -17.45
CA HIS A 5 17.35 -7.06 -17.61
C HIS A 5 18.83 -6.66 -17.71
N ARG A 6 19.16 -5.55 -18.40
CA ARG A 6 20.55 -5.07 -18.54
C ARG A 6 21.15 -4.69 -17.19
N ASP A 7 20.37 -4.01 -16.34
CA ASP A 7 20.82 -3.50 -15.05
C ASP A 7 20.57 -4.50 -13.91
N ARG A 8 19.90 -5.61 -14.18
CA ARG A 8 19.42 -6.58 -13.19
C ARG A 8 18.63 -5.92 -12.08
N ILE A 9 17.67 -5.06 -12.43
CA ILE A 9 16.80 -4.35 -11.51
C ILE A 9 15.34 -4.77 -11.74
N VAL A 10 14.65 -5.09 -10.66
CA VAL A 10 13.18 -5.19 -10.60
C VAL A 10 12.67 -3.96 -9.91
N GLN A 11 11.96 -3.10 -10.64
CA GLN A 11 11.36 -1.89 -10.09
C GLN A 11 9.88 -2.10 -9.82
N ILE A 12 9.46 -1.87 -8.59
CA ILE A 12 8.11 -2.06 -8.08
C ILE A 12 7.56 -0.71 -7.63
N LYS A 13 6.38 -0.34 -8.11
CA LYS A 13 5.70 0.90 -7.75
C LYS A 13 4.50 0.62 -6.85
N ILE A 14 4.55 1.14 -5.62
CA ILE A 14 3.47 1.03 -4.63
C ILE A 14 2.84 2.41 -4.45
N VAL A 15 1.52 2.51 -4.65
CA VAL A 15 0.79 3.78 -4.53
C VAL A 15 -0.02 3.81 -3.24
N TYR A 16 0.28 4.78 -2.37
CA TYR A 16 -0.53 5.11 -1.21
C TYR A 16 -1.65 6.05 -1.64
N TYR A 17 -2.86 5.53 -1.68
CA TYR A 17 -4.08 6.24 -2.07
C TYR A 17 -5.00 6.48 -0.86
N GLY A 18 -5.97 7.39 -0.97
CA GLY A 18 -6.93 7.68 0.09
C GLY A 18 -7.30 9.15 0.17
N PRO A 19 -8.27 9.53 1.02
CA PRO A 19 -8.78 10.90 1.12
C PRO A 19 -7.72 11.90 1.58
N ALA A 20 -8.06 13.18 1.47
CA ALA A 20 -7.26 14.25 2.05
C ALA A 20 -7.06 14.02 3.56
N VAL A 21 -5.87 14.37 4.05
CA VAL A 21 -5.53 14.23 5.49
C VAL A 21 -5.64 12.79 6.02
N GLY A 22 -5.71 11.76 5.16
CA GLY A 22 -5.75 10.34 5.57
C GLY A 22 -4.45 9.84 6.22
N GLY A 23 -3.31 10.53 6.03
CA GLY A 23 -2.02 10.16 6.61
C GLY A 23 -1.05 9.47 5.63
N LYS A 24 -1.29 9.58 4.31
CA LYS A 24 -0.42 9.01 3.27
C LYS A 24 1.02 9.52 3.35
N THR A 25 1.21 10.83 3.38
CA THR A 25 2.54 11.47 3.53
C THR A 25 3.21 11.06 4.85
N THR A 26 2.44 10.97 5.93
CA THR A 26 2.95 10.53 7.24
C THR A 26 3.48 9.10 7.18
N ASN A 27 2.80 8.19 6.46
CA ASN A 27 3.31 6.84 6.23
C ASN A 27 4.69 6.87 5.55
N LEU A 28 4.85 7.64 4.46
CA LEU A 28 6.12 7.73 3.76
C LEU A 28 7.23 8.34 4.66
N GLN A 29 6.89 9.33 5.47
CA GLN A 29 7.82 9.93 6.44
C GLN A 29 8.26 8.91 7.49
N GLN A 30 7.35 8.10 8.02
CA GLN A 30 7.69 7.04 8.98
C GLN A 30 8.56 5.96 8.33
N LEU A 31 8.21 5.51 7.13
CA LEU A 31 9.03 4.56 6.38
C LEU A 31 10.43 5.12 6.10
N HIS A 32 10.53 6.39 5.70
CA HIS A 32 11.82 7.04 5.47
C HIS A 32 12.65 7.10 6.77
N THR A 33 12.04 7.48 7.89
CA THR A 33 12.72 7.59 9.19
C THR A 33 13.19 6.23 9.70
N ALA A 34 12.36 5.18 9.53
CA ALA A 34 12.66 3.83 9.99
C ALA A 34 13.69 3.10 9.11
N ALA A 35 13.78 3.44 7.82
CA ALA A 35 14.69 2.77 6.90
C ALA A 35 16.16 3.12 7.16
N GLN A 36 17.02 2.10 7.10
CA GLN A 36 18.47 2.28 7.23
C GLN A 36 19.01 3.14 6.06
N GLU A 37 19.98 4.00 6.32
CA GLU A 37 20.53 4.95 5.33
C GLU A 37 20.96 4.32 4.00
N ARG A 38 21.57 3.13 4.07
CA ARG A 38 22.02 2.39 2.86
C ARG A 38 20.88 1.93 1.95
N HIS A 39 19.64 1.83 2.47
CA HIS A 39 18.47 1.33 1.78
C HIS A 39 17.49 2.43 1.38
N ARG A 40 17.53 3.58 2.02
CA ARG A 40 16.64 4.70 1.72
C ARG A 40 17.23 5.67 0.71
N GLY A 41 16.40 6.13 -0.23
CA GLY A 41 16.66 7.33 -0.99
C GLY A 41 16.12 8.57 -0.29
N GLU A 42 16.31 9.72 -0.87
CA GLU A 42 15.72 10.97 -0.40
C GLU A 42 14.20 10.93 -0.55
N LEU A 43 13.47 11.36 0.48
CA LEU A 43 12.03 11.57 0.39
C LEU A 43 11.79 12.86 -0.39
N ILE A 44 11.27 12.72 -1.61
CA ILE A 44 11.08 13.80 -2.56
C ILE A 44 9.60 14.21 -2.55
N SER A 45 9.35 15.49 -2.21
CA SER A 45 8.03 16.10 -2.38
C SER A 45 8.03 16.91 -3.68
N VAL A 46 7.33 16.40 -4.69
CA VAL A 46 7.20 17.08 -5.98
C VAL A 46 6.13 18.16 -5.86
N SER A 47 6.51 19.41 -6.12
CA SER A 47 5.59 20.55 -6.09
C SER A 47 5.44 21.20 -7.46
N SER A 48 4.28 21.86 -7.68
CA SER A 48 4.07 22.70 -8.86
C SER A 48 4.94 23.97 -8.77
N ALA A 49 5.61 24.32 -9.86
CA ALA A 49 6.43 25.52 -9.93
C ALA A 49 5.63 26.81 -9.70
N GLN A 50 4.33 26.80 -9.96
CA GLN A 50 3.44 27.98 -9.86
C GLN A 50 2.79 28.16 -8.48
N ASP A 51 2.48 27.07 -7.75
CA ASP A 51 1.69 27.15 -6.51
C ASP A 51 2.41 26.73 -5.24
N ARG A 52 3.64 26.26 -5.30
CA ARG A 52 4.37 25.60 -4.18
C ARG A 52 3.57 24.50 -3.50
N THR A 53 2.54 23.96 -4.19
CA THR A 53 1.71 22.91 -3.62
C THR A 53 2.27 21.55 -3.98
N ILE A 54 2.43 20.71 -2.97
CA ILE A 54 2.93 19.33 -3.12
C ILE A 54 1.96 18.55 -4.00
N LEU A 55 2.44 18.05 -5.14
CA LEU A 55 1.64 17.24 -6.06
C LEU A 55 1.66 15.76 -5.70
N PHE A 56 2.78 15.25 -5.19
CA PHE A 56 2.90 13.89 -4.63
C PHE A 56 4.22 13.75 -3.89
N ASP A 57 4.28 12.78 -2.97
CA ASP A 57 5.52 12.40 -2.29
C ASP A 57 6.04 11.09 -2.88
N LEU A 58 7.35 10.98 -3.05
CA LEU A 58 8.04 9.80 -3.56
C LEU A 58 9.16 9.39 -2.60
N LEU A 59 9.11 8.16 -2.13
CA LEU A 59 10.15 7.51 -1.34
C LEU A 59 10.76 6.35 -2.14
N PRO A 60 11.97 6.49 -2.68
CA PRO A 60 12.71 5.37 -3.23
C PRO A 60 13.31 4.51 -2.09
N LEU A 61 13.11 3.20 -2.15
CA LEU A 61 13.77 2.24 -1.27
C LEU A 61 14.51 1.18 -2.09
N LYS A 62 15.70 0.80 -1.62
CA LYS A 62 16.45 -0.33 -2.16
C LYS A 62 16.19 -1.53 -1.28
N GLY A 63 15.61 -2.58 -1.87
CA GLY A 63 15.45 -3.87 -1.22
C GLY A 63 16.75 -4.68 -1.19
N VAL A 64 16.59 -5.96 -0.97
CA VAL A 64 17.71 -6.93 -1.04
C VAL A 64 17.77 -7.59 -2.41
N GLY A 65 18.87 -8.25 -2.72
CA GLY A 65 19.03 -9.01 -3.95
C GLY A 65 18.03 -10.18 -4.01
N PHE A 66 17.48 -10.41 -5.18
CA PHE A 66 16.54 -11.48 -5.47
C PHE A 66 16.91 -12.14 -6.81
N HIS A 67 17.34 -13.40 -6.79
CA HIS A 67 17.79 -14.12 -8.00
C HIS A 67 18.80 -13.35 -8.88
N GLY A 68 19.72 -12.63 -8.24
CA GLY A 68 20.71 -11.82 -8.95
C GLY A 68 20.18 -10.49 -9.50
N PHE A 69 18.93 -10.13 -9.20
CA PHE A 69 18.36 -8.80 -9.43
C PHE A 69 18.36 -7.99 -8.13
N GLU A 70 18.55 -6.69 -8.26
CA GLU A 70 18.29 -5.72 -7.18
C GLU A 70 16.81 -5.32 -7.23
N ILE A 71 16.09 -5.46 -6.12
CA ILE A 71 14.72 -4.95 -6.02
C ILE A 71 14.77 -3.50 -5.59
N ARG A 72 14.03 -2.65 -6.31
CA ARG A 72 13.84 -1.23 -5.98
C ARG A 72 12.37 -0.92 -5.87
N PHE A 73 11.99 -0.27 -4.78
CA PHE A 73 10.63 0.19 -4.56
C PHE A 73 10.54 1.68 -4.81
N GLN A 74 9.45 2.08 -5.48
CA GLN A 74 8.99 3.45 -5.55
C GLN A 74 7.68 3.54 -4.78
N ILE A 75 7.74 4.04 -3.56
CA ILE A 75 6.55 4.27 -2.74
C ILE A 75 6.09 5.69 -3.00
N VAL A 76 4.86 5.85 -3.50
CA VAL A 76 4.32 7.15 -3.93
C VAL A 76 3.02 7.44 -3.21
N ALA A 77 2.92 8.59 -2.54
CA ALA A 77 1.67 9.06 -1.94
C ALA A 77 0.99 10.07 -2.86
N VAL A 78 -0.27 9.78 -3.25
CA VAL A 78 -1.06 10.70 -4.06
C VAL A 78 -1.52 11.91 -3.25
N PRO A 79 -1.69 13.10 -3.88
CA PRO A 79 -2.26 14.25 -3.21
C PRO A 79 -3.73 14.00 -2.87
N GLY A 80 -4.14 14.30 -1.63
CA GLY A 80 -5.51 14.05 -1.19
C GLY A 80 -6.53 15.13 -1.58
N GLN A 81 -6.09 16.34 -1.97
CA GLN A 81 -7.01 17.46 -2.29
C GLN A 81 -7.72 17.26 -3.62
N ALA A 82 -9.02 17.60 -3.68
CA ALA A 82 -9.89 17.40 -4.85
C ALA A 82 -9.34 18.00 -6.15
N ARG A 83 -8.73 19.19 -6.10
CA ARG A 83 -8.15 19.89 -7.25
C ARG A 83 -7.04 19.13 -7.99
N TYR A 84 -6.47 18.08 -7.39
CA TYR A 84 -5.39 17.29 -7.99
C TYR A 84 -5.85 15.95 -8.59
N ALA A 85 -7.09 15.88 -9.05
CA ALA A 85 -7.66 14.69 -9.67
C ALA A 85 -6.80 14.17 -10.86
N SER A 86 -6.36 15.07 -11.74
CA SER A 86 -5.48 14.71 -12.86
C SER A 86 -4.14 14.15 -12.42
N THR A 87 -3.55 14.72 -11.38
CA THR A 87 -2.29 14.22 -10.80
C THR A 87 -2.47 12.83 -10.20
N ARG A 88 -3.56 12.59 -9.43
CA ARG A 88 -3.85 11.26 -8.89
C ARG A 88 -3.95 10.20 -9.98
N ARG A 89 -4.67 10.52 -11.07
CA ARG A 89 -4.79 9.62 -12.23
C ARG A 89 -3.43 9.28 -12.87
N LEU A 90 -2.54 10.28 -13.00
CA LEU A 90 -1.20 10.08 -13.53
C LEU A 90 -0.32 9.26 -12.58
N VAL A 91 -0.40 9.51 -11.28
CA VAL A 91 0.40 8.79 -10.27
C VAL A 91 0.01 7.32 -10.19
N VAL A 92 -1.27 6.98 -10.36
CA VAL A 92 -1.75 5.58 -10.39
C VAL A 92 -1.23 4.80 -11.59
N ARG A 93 -0.89 5.48 -12.67
CA ARG A 93 -0.36 4.82 -13.89
C ARG A 93 0.88 3.99 -13.58
N GLY A 94 0.83 2.72 -13.99
CA GLY A 94 1.92 1.77 -13.78
C GLY A 94 2.12 1.37 -12.31
N ALA A 95 1.10 1.53 -11.46
CA ALA A 95 1.11 0.97 -10.12
C ALA A 95 1.16 -0.56 -10.19
N ASP A 96 1.98 -1.17 -9.35
CA ASP A 96 2.07 -2.62 -9.18
C ASP A 96 1.25 -3.07 -7.98
N ALA A 97 1.04 -2.16 -7.03
CA ALA A 97 0.26 -2.39 -5.83
C ALA A 97 -0.31 -1.07 -5.28
N VAL A 98 -1.36 -1.16 -4.48
CA VAL A 98 -2.00 -0.03 -3.82
C VAL A 98 -2.15 -0.29 -2.32
N VAL A 99 -1.85 0.72 -1.52
CA VAL A 99 -2.27 0.82 -0.11
C VAL A 99 -3.35 1.88 -0.03
N PHE A 100 -4.57 1.49 0.35
CA PHE A 100 -5.64 2.44 0.59
C PHE A 100 -5.63 2.88 2.06
N VAL A 101 -5.22 4.12 2.31
CA VAL A 101 -5.13 4.72 3.65
C VAL A 101 -6.43 5.43 3.97
N ALA A 102 -7.31 4.75 4.71
CA ALA A 102 -8.56 5.32 5.20
C ALA A 102 -8.34 6.17 6.46
N ASN A 103 -9.11 7.23 6.60
CA ASN A 103 -9.19 8.01 7.83
C ASN A 103 -10.28 7.42 8.72
N SER A 104 -9.93 6.94 9.91
CA SER A 104 -10.86 6.25 10.81
C SER A 104 -11.86 7.15 11.52
N ALA A 105 -11.69 8.48 11.50
CA ALA A 105 -12.65 9.40 12.12
C ALA A 105 -14.07 9.18 11.56
N THR A 106 -15.07 9.13 12.43
CA THR A 106 -16.46 8.79 12.09
C THR A 106 -17.07 9.73 11.06
N ASP A 107 -16.70 11.02 11.09
CA ASP A 107 -17.13 12.06 10.16
C ASP A 107 -16.47 11.97 8.77
N ARG A 108 -15.49 11.05 8.58
CA ARG A 108 -14.70 10.90 7.34
C ARG A 108 -15.09 9.72 6.48
N LEU A 109 -16.10 8.95 6.88
CA LEU A 109 -16.50 7.75 6.15
C LEU A 109 -16.87 8.04 4.68
N GLN A 110 -17.64 9.10 4.43
CA GLN A 110 -18.05 9.47 3.08
C GLN A 110 -16.87 9.88 2.18
N GLU A 111 -15.88 10.55 2.75
CA GLU A 111 -14.64 10.90 2.03
C GLU A 111 -13.82 9.64 1.68
N ASN A 112 -13.76 8.66 2.60
CA ASN A 112 -13.12 7.38 2.33
C ASN A 112 -13.81 6.66 1.15
N VAL A 113 -15.14 6.56 1.18
CA VAL A 113 -15.93 5.90 0.12
C VAL A 113 -15.75 6.59 -1.23
N ALA A 114 -15.81 7.92 -1.25
CA ALA A 114 -15.61 8.70 -2.48
C ALA A 114 -14.20 8.51 -3.04
N SER A 115 -13.18 8.53 -2.17
CA SER A 115 -11.78 8.35 -2.56
C SER A 115 -11.51 6.93 -3.08
N LEU A 116 -12.17 5.92 -2.50
CA LEU A 116 -12.04 4.53 -2.94
C LEU A 116 -12.65 4.30 -4.33
N ARG A 117 -13.82 4.88 -4.59
CA ARG A 117 -14.46 4.85 -5.91
C ARG A 117 -13.57 5.52 -6.96
N GLU A 118 -13.07 6.72 -6.66
CA GLU A 118 -12.14 7.44 -7.55
C GLU A 118 -10.87 6.62 -7.84
N MET A 119 -10.31 5.95 -6.83
CA MET A 119 -9.16 5.05 -7.00
C MET A 119 -9.47 3.94 -8.01
N ASN A 120 -10.61 3.27 -7.85
CA ASN A 120 -11.02 2.20 -8.76
C ASN A 120 -11.21 2.71 -10.20
N ASP A 121 -11.84 3.88 -10.38
CA ASP A 121 -12.00 4.51 -11.69
C ASP A 121 -10.65 4.80 -12.34
N TYR A 122 -9.67 5.28 -11.56
CA TYR A 122 -8.33 5.57 -12.08
C TYR A 122 -7.50 4.31 -12.35
N LEU A 123 -7.68 3.24 -11.59
CA LEU A 123 -7.08 1.94 -11.91
C LEU A 123 -7.59 1.46 -13.26
N VAL A 124 -8.91 1.40 -13.46
CA VAL A 124 -9.52 1.00 -14.74
C VAL A 124 -9.07 1.90 -15.90
N ALA A 125 -9.05 3.23 -15.70
CA ALA A 125 -8.61 4.19 -16.71
C ALA A 125 -7.11 4.06 -17.08
N ASN A 126 -6.31 3.36 -16.27
CA ASN A 126 -4.91 3.06 -16.53
C ASN A 126 -4.68 1.58 -16.93
N ASN A 127 -5.73 0.86 -17.32
CA ASN A 127 -5.69 -0.58 -17.66
C ASN A 127 -5.17 -1.47 -16.51
N LEU A 128 -5.47 -1.09 -15.28
CA LEU A 128 -5.21 -1.88 -14.07
C LEU A 128 -6.56 -2.40 -13.56
N ASP A 129 -6.59 -3.68 -13.22
CA ASP A 129 -7.81 -4.31 -12.74
C ASP A 129 -7.93 -4.16 -11.21
N PRO A 130 -8.94 -3.44 -10.69
CA PRO A 130 -9.18 -3.31 -9.26
C PRO A 130 -9.44 -4.65 -8.55
N ALA A 131 -9.90 -5.68 -9.28
CA ALA A 131 -10.18 -6.98 -8.71
C ALA A 131 -8.92 -7.80 -8.42
N THR A 132 -7.84 -7.57 -9.15
CA THR A 132 -6.62 -8.41 -9.10
C THR A 132 -5.34 -7.70 -8.67
N ILE A 133 -5.29 -6.36 -8.75
CA ILE A 133 -4.11 -5.61 -8.30
C ILE A 133 -3.87 -5.87 -6.79
N PRO A 134 -2.64 -6.10 -6.32
CA PRO A 134 -2.31 -6.13 -4.91
C PRO A 134 -2.88 -4.91 -4.19
N LEU A 135 -3.71 -5.15 -3.17
CA LEU A 135 -4.40 -4.09 -2.41
C LEU A 135 -4.41 -4.44 -0.93
N VAL A 136 -4.01 -3.47 -0.12
CA VAL A 136 -4.12 -3.53 1.33
C VAL A 136 -4.84 -2.28 1.83
N PHE A 137 -5.76 -2.44 2.78
CA PHE A 137 -6.38 -1.33 3.49
C PHE A 137 -5.58 -1.00 4.74
N GLN A 138 -5.35 0.29 4.97
CA GLN A 138 -4.82 0.79 6.24
C GLN A 138 -5.88 1.69 6.87
N HIS A 139 -6.38 1.31 8.04
CA HIS A 139 -7.35 2.07 8.81
C HIS A 139 -6.59 2.98 9.79
N ASN A 140 -6.18 4.15 9.28
CA ASN A 140 -5.28 5.06 9.99
C ASN A 140 -6.03 5.99 10.94
N LYS A 141 -5.31 6.52 11.94
CA LYS A 141 -5.79 7.43 12.99
C LYS A 141 -6.69 6.75 14.01
N GLN A 142 -6.39 5.50 14.36
CA GLN A 142 -7.09 4.77 15.41
C GLN A 142 -6.88 5.36 16.82
N ASP A 143 -6.02 6.37 16.95
CA ASP A 143 -5.76 7.13 18.18
C ASP A 143 -6.72 8.29 18.44
N LEU A 144 -7.61 8.61 17.51
CA LEU A 144 -8.60 9.66 17.69
C LEU A 144 -9.75 9.18 18.61
N PRO A 145 -10.42 10.11 19.33
CA PRO A 145 -11.45 9.74 20.31
C PRO A 145 -12.74 9.16 19.67
N GLU A 146 -13.07 9.58 18.47
CA GLU A 146 -14.29 9.15 17.75
C GLU A 146 -13.93 8.52 16.42
N VAL A 147 -13.69 7.20 16.44
CA VAL A 147 -13.30 6.43 15.26
C VAL A 147 -14.24 5.27 15.01
N LEU A 148 -14.36 4.91 13.74
CA LEU A 148 -14.87 3.61 13.33
C LEU A 148 -13.81 2.55 13.60
N SER A 149 -14.22 1.41 14.12
CA SER A 149 -13.33 0.26 14.28
C SER A 149 -12.80 -0.22 12.92
N SER A 150 -11.68 -0.93 12.95
CA SER A 150 -11.11 -1.52 11.73
C SER A 150 -12.10 -2.47 11.03
N GLU A 151 -12.93 -3.19 11.81
CA GLU A 151 -13.95 -4.10 11.31
C GLU A 151 -15.09 -3.36 10.60
N GLU A 152 -15.57 -2.24 11.17
CA GLU A 152 -16.63 -1.42 10.57
C GLU A 152 -16.14 -0.78 9.26
N LEU A 153 -14.91 -0.27 9.24
CA LEU A 153 -14.29 0.28 8.04
C LEU A 153 -14.12 -0.80 6.97
N GLN A 154 -13.64 -1.99 7.35
CA GLN A 154 -13.47 -3.10 6.43
C GLN A 154 -14.80 -3.51 5.79
N LYS A 155 -15.86 -3.65 6.56
CA LYS A 155 -17.21 -3.98 6.03
C LYS A 155 -17.73 -2.94 5.04
N THR A 156 -17.39 -1.66 5.26
CA THR A 156 -17.91 -0.57 4.44
C THR A 156 -17.06 -0.32 3.19
N LEU A 157 -15.74 -0.48 3.29
CA LEU A 157 -14.80 -0.12 2.24
C LEU A 157 -14.38 -1.31 1.37
N ALA A 158 -14.32 -2.52 1.92
CA ALA A 158 -13.85 -3.67 1.17
C ALA A 158 -14.86 -4.09 0.10
N PHE A 159 -14.52 -3.87 -1.14
CA PHE A 159 -15.29 -4.33 -2.31
C PHE A 159 -14.86 -5.73 -2.78
N ARG A 160 -13.79 -6.26 -2.20
CA ARG A 160 -13.26 -7.61 -2.38
C ARG A 160 -12.47 -8.03 -1.15
N GLU A 161 -12.13 -9.29 -1.05
CA GLU A 161 -11.21 -9.76 -0.01
C GLU A 161 -9.84 -9.10 -0.18
N ALA A 162 -9.40 -8.39 0.87
CA ALA A 162 -8.09 -7.76 0.95
C ALA A 162 -7.70 -7.60 2.42
N PRO A 163 -6.41 -7.75 2.77
CA PRO A 163 -5.93 -7.51 4.13
C PRO A 163 -6.17 -6.08 4.58
N SER A 164 -6.40 -5.92 5.88
CA SER A 164 -6.53 -4.61 6.50
C SER A 164 -5.77 -4.53 7.82
N PHE A 165 -5.22 -3.36 8.11
CA PHE A 165 -4.46 -3.10 9.33
C PHE A 165 -4.92 -1.82 9.99
N PRO A 166 -5.21 -1.86 11.31
CA PRO A 166 -5.35 -0.65 12.10
C PRO A 166 -3.99 0.06 12.17
N ALA A 167 -4.00 1.39 12.15
CA ALA A 167 -2.76 2.16 12.16
C ALA A 167 -2.88 3.48 12.93
N VAL A 168 -1.73 3.90 13.48
CA VAL A 168 -1.49 5.24 13.98
C VAL A 168 -0.19 5.73 13.35
N ALA A 169 -0.28 6.18 12.10
CA ALA A 169 0.90 6.49 11.30
C ALA A 169 1.84 7.51 11.94
N VAL A 170 1.34 8.48 12.71
CA VAL A 170 2.17 9.46 13.44
C VAL A 170 3.10 8.80 14.49
N ARG A 171 2.75 7.59 14.95
CA ARG A 171 3.57 6.78 15.87
C ARG A 171 4.29 5.63 15.18
N GLY A 172 4.09 5.44 13.88
CA GLY A 172 4.65 4.33 13.11
C GLY A 172 3.88 3.01 13.28
N GLU A 173 2.84 2.96 14.11
CA GLU A 173 2.03 1.77 14.37
C GLU A 173 1.23 1.36 13.12
N GLY A 174 1.28 0.08 12.73
CA GLY A 174 0.60 -0.45 11.56
C GLY A 174 1.24 -0.09 10.20
N VAL A 175 2.32 0.72 10.19
CA VAL A 175 2.95 1.21 8.95
C VAL A 175 3.76 0.12 8.27
N LEU A 176 4.61 -0.60 9.01
CA LEU A 176 5.47 -1.66 8.47
C LEU A 176 4.66 -2.93 8.17
N GLU A 177 3.66 -3.25 8.99
CA GLU A 177 2.74 -4.36 8.77
C GLU A 177 1.96 -4.16 7.46
N THR A 178 1.45 -2.96 7.23
CA THR A 178 0.78 -2.59 5.97
C THR A 178 1.73 -2.75 4.77
N LEU A 179 2.96 -2.25 4.89
CA LEU A 179 3.95 -2.37 3.81
C LEU A 179 4.32 -3.84 3.57
N GLY A 180 4.52 -4.63 4.62
CA GLY A 180 4.82 -6.06 4.52
C GLY A 180 3.76 -6.80 3.73
N ALA A 181 2.49 -6.64 4.10
CA ALA A 181 1.38 -7.32 3.46
C ALA A 181 1.21 -6.93 1.97
N VAL A 182 1.40 -5.66 1.61
CA VAL A 182 1.30 -5.26 0.20
C VAL A 182 2.50 -5.75 -0.62
N LEU A 183 3.68 -5.84 -0.02
CA LEU A 183 4.87 -6.40 -0.66
C LEU A 183 4.71 -7.90 -0.90
N GLU A 184 4.20 -8.64 0.09
CA GLU A 184 3.92 -10.07 -0.02
C GLU A 184 3.01 -10.36 -1.21
N GLN A 185 1.83 -9.71 -1.31
CA GLN A 185 0.94 -9.85 -2.47
C GLN A 185 1.63 -9.47 -3.79
N THR A 186 2.47 -8.44 -3.77
CA THR A 186 3.18 -7.98 -4.97
C THR A 186 4.21 -9.00 -5.43
N MET A 187 4.91 -9.64 -4.49
CA MET A 187 5.89 -10.69 -4.80
C MET A 187 5.21 -11.96 -5.28
N ASP A 188 4.06 -12.36 -4.71
CA ASP A 188 3.26 -13.48 -5.21
C ASP A 188 2.85 -13.25 -6.68
N ASN A 189 2.36 -12.05 -7.00
CA ASN A 189 2.02 -11.69 -8.38
C ASN A 189 3.25 -11.66 -9.31
N LEU A 190 4.42 -11.23 -8.80
CA LEU A 190 5.67 -11.25 -9.56
C LEU A 190 6.05 -12.69 -9.92
N MET A 191 6.03 -13.59 -8.96
CA MET A 191 6.41 -14.99 -9.16
C MET A 191 5.40 -15.73 -10.05
N ALA A 192 4.11 -15.44 -9.91
CA ALA A 192 3.09 -15.99 -10.80
C ALA A 192 3.30 -15.57 -12.26
N ARG A 193 3.74 -14.31 -12.49
CA ARG A 193 4.03 -13.77 -13.83
C ARG A 193 5.37 -14.24 -14.39
N TYR A 194 6.37 -14.46 -13.52
CA TYR A 194 7.73 -14.85 -13.87
C TYR A 194 8.17 -16.08 -13.06
N PRO A 195 7.74 -17.28 -13.45
CA PRO A 195 8.07 -18.52 -12.70
C PRO A 195 9.59 -18.77 -12.55
N SER A 196 10.41 -18.21 -13.42
CA SER A 196 11.87 -18.26 -13.31
C SER A 196 12.45 -17.49 -12.12
N LEU A 197 11.63 -16.64 -11.48
CA LEU A 197 11.95 -15.89 -10.28
C LEU A 197 11.33 -16.54 -9.02
N SER A 198 10.93 -17.82 -9.07
CA SER A 198 10.39 -18.53 -7.91
C SER A 198 11.46 -18.70 -6.80
N LEU A 199 11.02 -18.66 -5.56
CA LEU A 199 11.88 -18.89 -4.38
C LEU A 199 12.44 -20.31 -4.39
N GLY A 200 13.58 -20.49 -3.71
CA GLY A 200 14.18 -21.79 -3.50
C GLY A 200 13.29 -22.74 -2.66
N SER A 201 13.58 -24.04 -2.72
CA SER A 201 12.84 -25.03 -1.93
C SER A 201 12.96 -24.75 -0.44
N GLY A 202 11.80 -24.52 0.21
CA GLY A 202 11.71 -24.25 1.66
C GLY A 202 11.62 -22.76 2.05
N GLU A 203 11.68 -21.84 1.10
CA GLU A 203 11.50 -20.41 1.33
C GLU A 203 10.09 -20.00 0.87
N THR A 204 9.35 -19.25 1.71
CA THR A 204 8.03 -18.71 1.37
C THR A 204 8.14 -17.22 1.04
N VAL A 205 7.17 -16.69 0.25
CA VAL A 205 7.11 -15.25 -0.04
C VAL A 205 7.01 -14.45 1.26
N GLU A 206 6.23 -14.93 2.21
CA GLU A 206 6.10 -14.33 3.53
C GLU A 206 7.45 -14.23 4.24
N SER A 207 8.17 -15.37 4.40
CA SER A 207 9.46 -15.39 5.09
C SER A 207 10.49 -14.50 4.40
N TRP A 208 10.54 -14.53 3.06
CA TRP A 208 11.42 -13.68 2.28
C TRP A 208 11.07 -12.18 2.46
N THR A 209 9.80 -11.84 2.41
CA THR A 209 9.33 -10.43 2.57
C THR A 209 9.72 -9.89 3.94
N TRP A 210 9.47 -10.65 5.01
CA TRP A 210 9.83 -10.23 6.36
C TRP A 210 11.35 -10.12 6.54
N GLN A 211 12.11 -11.04 5.99
CA GLN A 211 13.58 -10.97 6.01
C GLN A 211 14.09 -9.72 5.27
N MET A 212 13.49 -9.40 4.13
CA MET A 212 13.80 -8.19 3.35
C MET A 212 13.48 -6.93 4.15
N LEU A 213 12.31 -6.86 4.80
CA LEU A 213 11.94 -5.74 5.67
C LEU A 213 12.91 -5.58 6.84
N HIS A 214 13.30 -6.68 7.51
CA HIS A 214 14.32 -6.63 8.56
C HIS A 214 15.68 -6.09 8.07
N ASN A 215 16.05 -6.41 6.84
CA ASN A 215 17.28 -5.86 6.26
C ASN A 215 17.17 -4.36 5.94
N VAL A 216 16.00 -3.92 5.48
CA VAL A 216 15.76 -2.52 5.11
C VAL A 216 15.55 -1.63 6.33
N PHE A 217 14.76 -2.08 7.31
CA PHE A 217 14.33 -1.27 8.45
C PHE A 217 15.05 -1.59 9.77
N GLY A 218 15.74 -2.74 9.86
CA GLY A 218 16.42 -3.20 11.08
C GLY A 218 15.51 -4.05 11.98
N LYS A 219 16.15 -4.93 12.76
CA LYS A 219 15.45 -5.92 13.62
C LYS A 219 14.60 -5.33 14.75
N GLY A 220 14.85 -4.08 15.15
CA GLY A 220 14.12 -3.42 16.24
C GLY A 220 12.86 -2.68 15.80
N SER A 221 12.64 -2.55 14.48
CA SER A 221 11.54 -1.75 13.92
C SER A 221 10.31 -2.58 13.54
N ILE A 222 10.40 -3.90 13.58
CA ILE A 222 9.38 -4.82 13.07
C ILE A 222 9.06 -5.85 14.16
N ALA A 223 7.78 -6.17 14.37
CA ALA A 223 7.37 -7.29 15.22
C ALA A 223 8.04 -8.58 14.75
N THR A 224 8.42 -9.46 15.68
CA THR A 224 9.27 -10.64 15.41
C THR A 224 8.54 -11.72 14.59
N GLU A 225 7.21 -11.62 14.49
CA GLU A 225 6.35 -12.51 13.71
C GLU A 225 5.39 -11.68 12.85
N ALA A 226 5.08 -12.19 11.65
CA ALA A 226 4.05 -11.61 10.81
C ALA A 226 2.74 -11.51 11.62
N PRO A 227 2.09 -10.34 11.69
CA PRO A 227 0.79 -10.27 12.33
C PRO A 227 -0.16 -11.21 11.59
N PRO A 228 -1.03 -11.96 12.29
CA PRO A 228 -1.98 -12.84 11.63
C PRO A 228 -2.81 -12.01 10.65
N LEU A 229 -2.76 -12.39 9.37
CA LEU A 229 -3.61 -11.78 8.36
C LEU A 229 -5.07 -11.99 8.79
N THR A 230 -5.75 -10.93 9.18
CA THR A 230 -7.18 -10.98 9.48
C THR A 230 -7.93 -11.19 8.15
N ARG A 231 -7.98 -12.45 7.71
CA ARG A 231 -8.81 -12.85 6.57
C ARG A 231 -10.24 -12.98 7.08
N MET A 232 -11.09 -12.02 6.77
CA MET A 232 -12.51 -12.20 6.97
C MET A 232 -13.07 -13.15 5.89
N PRO A 233 -14.02 -14.04 6.27
CA PRO A 233 -14.73 -14.85 5.28
C PRO A 233 -15.48 -13.93 4.29
N PRO A 234 -15.68 -14.36 3.05
CA PRO A 234 -16.42 -13.61 2.05
C PRO A 234 -17.82 -13.26 2.57
N PRO A 235 -18.38 -12.11 2.18
CA PRO A 235 -19.75 -11.75 2.54
C PRO A 235 -20.69 -12.87 2.06
N GLN A 236 -21.54 -13.36 2.97
CA GLN A 236 -22.56 -14.34 2.60
C GLN A 236 -23.52 -13.68 1.59
N PRO A 237 -23.94 -14.38 0.54
CA PRO A 237 -24.94 -13.85 -0.38
C PRO A 237 -26.21 -13.51 0.42
N GLU A 238 -26.71 -12.29 0.23
CA GLU A 238 -27.98 -11.86 0.82
C GLU A 238 -29.05 -12.89 0.43
N SER A 239 -29.69 -13.49 1.43
CA SER A 239 -30.86 -14.32 1.22
C SER A 239 -31.94 -13.45 0.58
N THR A 240 -32.25 -13.71 -0.67
CA THR A 240 -33.45 -13.14 -1.33
C THR A 240 -34.64 -13.44 -0.45
N PRO A 241 -35.47 -12.47 -0.05
CA PRO A 241 -36.71 -12.76 0.61
C PRO A 241 -37.60 -13.47 -0.40
N ASP A 242 -37.97 -14.71 -0.02
CA ASP A 242 -38.96 -15.50 -0.75
C ASP A 242 -40.25 -14.68 -0.94
N GLY A 243 -40.67 -14.60 -2.19
CA GLY A 243 -41.87 -13.89 -2.58
C GLY A 243 -43.15 -14.52 -1.96
N VAL A 244 -44.03 -13.63 -1.54
CA VAL A 244 -45.46 -13.88 -1.42
C VAL A 244 -46.19 -12.97 -2.40
#